data_1d59ac356d111f1465b895b9d97cb9e6
#
_entry.id   1d59ac356d111f1465b895b9d97cb9e6
#
_cell.length_a   1.000
_cell.length_b   1.000
_cell.length_c   1.000
_cell.angle_alpha   90.00
_cell.angle_beta   90.00
_cell.angle_gamma   90.00
#
_symmetry.space_group_name_H-M   'P 1'
#
loop_
_entity.id
_entity.type
_entity.pdbx_description
1 polymer ?
#
loop_
_entity_poly.entity_id
_entity_poly.type
_entity_poly.pdbx_seq_one_letter_code
_entity_poly.pdbx_strand_id
1 'polypeptide(L)'
;MLVKEFMSTEVVTISEDKNMLEVRELMRSSDKRRLPVVDDISRVRGIITDADVSRTSPTDATTLSRYEANYLLGKLKVRDVMTKNVITVHYDAGVEDAAYLLYKNKINALPVVDDDNKLCGIITDSDIFRAFVDIMGLARTSTRITIDVTDKVGVIADIGAMFRDNNINTVSYTHL
;
A
#
# COMPACT_ATOMS: atom_id res chain seq x y z
N MET A 1 -14.86 4.50 -2.11
CA MET A 1 -13.71 5.26 -1.57
C MET A 1 -12.54 5.06 -2.51
N LEU A 2 -11.78 6.12 -2.77
CA LEU A 2 -10.72 6.08 -3.76
C LEU A 2 -9.35 5.93 -3.07
N VAL A 3 -8.41 5.31 -3.77
CA VAL A 3 -7.03 5.11 -3.31
C VAL A 3 -6.38 6.42 -2.85
N LYS A 4 -6.59 7.52 -3.59
CA LYS A 4 -6.05 8.86 -3.28
C LYS A 4 -6.47 9.42 -1.91
N GLU A 5 -7.57 8.93 -1.34
CA GLU A 5 -8.08 9.38 -0.03
C GLU A 5 -7.33 8.70 1.14
N PHE A 6 -6.67 7.56 0.87
CA PHE A 6 -6.01 6.73 1.88
C PHE A 6 -4.50 6.55 1.67
N MET A 7 -3.99 6.80 0.47
CA MET A 7 -2.57 6.67 0.17
C MET A 7 -1.72 7.70 0.94
N SER A 8 -0.46 7.38 1.15
CA SER A 8 0.55 8.34 1.57
C SER A 8 1.13 9.06 0.34
N THR A 9 1.13 10.38 0.35
CA THR A 9 1.68 11.22 -0.74
C THR A 9 3.15 11.58 -0.54
N GLU A 10 3.63 11.58 0.70
CA GLU A 10 5.04 11.76 1.03
C GLU A 10 5.80 10.45 0.84
N VAL A 11 6.18 10.16 -0.40
CA VAL A 11 6.86 8.91 -0.76
C VAL A 11 8.35 9.14 -0.89
N VAL A 12 9.12 8.42 -0.09
CA VAL A 12 10.58 8.36 -0.24
C VAL A 12 10.89 7.42 -1.41
N THR A 13 11.60 7.93 -2.42
CA THR A 13 11.95 7.22 -3.64
C THR A 13 13.45 7.09 -3.80
N ILE A 14 13.89 6.22 -4.71
CA ILE A 14 15.31 6.06 -5.06
C ILE A 14 15.47 5.88 -6.56
N SER A 15 16.61 6.30 -7.11
CA SER A 15 16.97 6.04 -8.51
C SER A 15 17.57 4.65 -8.70
N GLU A 16 17.34 4.05 -9.86
CA GLU A 16 17.88 2.73 -10.22
C GLU A 16 19.41 2.68 -10.30
N ASP A 17 20.07 3.85 -10.47
CA ASP A 17 21.54 3.98 -10.54
C ASP A 17 22.23 4.05 -9.18
N LYS A 18 21.46 4.21 -8.11
CA LYS A 18 21.98 4.17 -6.73
C LYS A 18 22.47 2.76 -6.37
N ASN A 19 23.25 2.66 -5.30
CA ASN A 19 23.78 1.38 -4.83
C ASN A 19 23.04 0.89 -3.57
N MET A 20 23.23 -0.39 -3.21
CA MET A 20 22.52 -1.01 -2.10
C MET A 20 22.93 -0.46 -0.73
N LEU A 21 24.09 0.16 -0.60
CA LEU A 21 24.48 0.86 0.63
C LEU A 21 23.63 2.11 0.84
N GLU A 22 23.45 2.91 -0.24
CA GLU A 22 22.55 4.07 -0.24
C GLU A 22 21.10 3.71 0.06
N VAL A 23 20.59 2.58 -0.49
CA VAL A 23 19.26 2.05 -0.16
C VAL A 23 19.12 1.79 1.33
N ARG A 24 20.08 1.07 1.93
CA ARG A 24 20.07 0.72 3.35
C ARG A 24 20.09 1.97 4.24
N GLU A 25 20.91 2.95 3.89
CA GLU A 25 21.00 4.22 4.62
C GLU A 25 19.71 5.03 4.51
N LEU A 26 19.13 5.11 3.31
CA LEU A 26 17.89 5.83 3.07
C LEU A 26 16.71 5.19 3.81
N MET A 27 16.57 3.86 3.75
CA MET A 27 15.54 3.13 4.49
C MET A 27 15.64 3.37 6.01
N ARG A 28 16.87 3.35 6.55
CA ARG A 28 17.12 3.59 7.97
C ARG A 28 16.83 5.02 8.40
N SER A 29 17.26 6.01 7.63
CA SER A 29 17.07 7.43 7.95
C SER A 29 15.62 7.90 7.82
N SER A 30 14.87 7.31 6.90
CA SER A 30 13.46 7.64 6.63
C SER A 30 12.46 6.75 7.37
N ASP A 31 12.92 5.71 8.08
CA ASP A 31 12.08 4.66 8.70
C ASP A 31 11.11 4.03 7.69
N LYS A 32 11.59 3.78 6.47
CA LYS A 32 10.81 3.16 5.40
C LYS A 32 11.39 1.80 5.05
N ARG A 33 10.51 0.82 4.85
CA ARG A 33 10.88 -0.56 4.49
C ARG A 33 10.71 -0.86 3.00
N ARG A 34 10.20 0.10 2.24
CA ARG A 34 9.94 -0.04 0.80
C ARG A 34 10.19 1.30 0.13
N LEU A 35 10.95 1.27 -0.94
CA LEU A 35 11.25 2.46 -1.72
C LEU A 35 10.83 2.19 -3.18
N PRO A 36 9.84 2.88 -3.71
CA PRO A 36 9.62 2.91 -5.15
C PRO A 36 10.88 3.42 -5.86
N VAL A 37 11.26 2.74 -6.92
CA VAL A 37 12.36 3.14 -7.79
C VAL A 37 11.77 3.91 -8.96
N VAL A 38 12.24 5.13 -9.16
CA VAL A 38 11.72 6.03 -10.19
C VAL A 38 12.84 6.54 -11.09
N ASP A 39 12.47 6.91 -12.32
CA ASP A 39 13.34 7.64 -13.24
C ASP A 39 13.30 9.17 -13.00
N ASP A 40 14.06 9.91 -13.81
CA ASP A 40 14.20 11.37 -13.70
C ASP A 40 12.90 12.15 -13.91
N ILE A 41 11.87 11.52 -14.47
CA ILE A 41 10.54 12.11 -14.68
C ILE A 41 9.47 11.48 -13.75
N SER A 42 9.93 10.85 -12.65
CA SER A 42 9.11 10.23 -11.60
C SER A 42 8.26 9.04 -12.04
N ARG A 43 8.56 8.40 -13.16
CA ARG A 43 7.88 7.16 -13.54
C ARG A 43 8.39 5.97 -12.76
N VAL A 44 7.48 5.11 -12.34
CA VAL A 44 7.82 3.89 -11.60
C VAL A 44 8.58 2.91 -12.51
N ARG A 45 9.80 2.57 -12.09
CA ARG A 45 10.71 1.62 -12.77
C ARG A 45 10.84 0.31 -12.00
N GLY A 46 10.63 0.35 -10.70
CA GLY A 46 10.79 -0.78 -9.82
C GLY A 46 10.32 -0.50 -8.40
N ILE A 47 10.48 -1.48 -7.54
CA ILE A 47 10.38 -1.35 -6.09
C ILE A 47 11.49 -2.14 -5.42
N ILE A 48 12.05 -1.59 -4.35
CA ILE A 48 13.04 -2.27 -3.52
C ILE A 48 12.57 -2.29 -2.07
N THR A 49 12.77 -3.42 -1.39
CA THR A 49 12.27 -3.67 -0.05
C THR A 49 13.41 -4.00 0.93
N ASP A 50 13.13 -3.95 2.22
CA ASP A 50 14.04 -4.38 3.29
C ASP A 50 14.44 -5.86 3.15
N ALA A 51 13.54 -6.71 2.64
CA ALA A 51 13.85 -8.10 2.31
C ALA A 51 14.92 -8.22 1.21
N ASP A 52 14.89 -7.33 0.20
CA ASP A 52 15.90 -7.27 -0.86
C ASP A 52 17.26 -6.85 -0.29
N VAL A 53 17.26 -5.85 0.60
CA VAL A 53 18.47 -5.41 1.31
C VAL A 53 19.03 -6.55 2.17
N SER A 54 18.17 -7.27 2.89
CA SER A 54 18.58 -8.40 3.74
C SER A 54 19.17 -9.54 2.92
N ARG A 55 18.59 -9.88 1.77
CA ARG A 55 19.12 -10.95 0.88
C ARG A 55 20.48 -10.62 0.28
N THR A 56 20.75 -9.34 0.05
CA THR A 56 22.03 -8.88 -0.50
C THR A 56 23.08 -8.60 0.55
N SER A 57 22.68 -8.49 1.82
CA SER A 57 23.60 -8.30 2.94
C SER A 57 24.25 -9.61 3.34
N PRO A 58 25.57 -9.62 3.61
CA PRO A 58 26.23 -10.78 4.19
C PRO A 58 25.60 -11.15 5.53
N THR A 59 25.37 -12.44 5.76
CA THR A 59 24.89 -12.96 7.04
C THR A 59 26.05 -13.10 8.02
N ASP A 60 25.76 -13.21 9.33
CA ASP A 60 26.76 -13.47 10.37
C ASP A 60 27.53 -14.80 10.15
N ALA A 61 27.03 -15.66 9.25
CA ALA A 61 27.70 -16.90 8.85
C ALA A 61 28.79 -16.70 7.80
N THR A 62 28.97 -15.49 7.25
CA THR A 62 30.01 -15.23 6.25
C THR A 62 31.33 -14.83 6.92
N THR A 63 32.44 -15.24 6.31
CA THR A 63 33.80 -14.86 6.76
C THR A 63 34.21 -13.44 6.33
N LEU A 64 33.29 -12.72 5.64
CA LEU A 64 33.56 -11.37 5.16
C LEU A 64 33.61 -10.38 6.33
N SER A 65 34.63 -9.55 6.33
CA SER A 65 34.70 -8.42 7.24
C SER A 65 33.57 -7.41 6.90
N ARG A 66 33.16 -6.62 7.91
CA ARG A 66 32.17 -5.53 7.71
C ARG A 66 32.58 -4.56 6.58
N TYR A 67 33.87 -4.39 6.37
CA TYR A 67 34.42 -3.52 5.33
C TYR A 67 34.22 -4.10 3.93
N GLU A 68 34.51 -5.38 3.74
CA GLU A 68 34.29 -6.10 2.49
C GLU A 68 32.81 -6.17 2.14
N ALA A 69 31.95 -6.41 3.12
CA ALA A 69 30.50 -6.39 2.95
C ALA A 69 29.99 -5.04 2.43
N ASN A 70 30.42 -3.95 3.04
CA ASN A 70 30.05 -2.58 2.60
C ASN A 70 30.60 -2.27 1.21
N TYR A 71 31.81 -2.70 0.89
CA TYR A 71 32.39 -2.54 -0.44
C TYR A 71 31.56 -3.24 -1.52
N LEU A 72 31.11 -4.47 -1.27
CA LEU A 72 30.26 -5.22 -2.20
C LEU A 72 28.89 -4.56 -2.38
N LEU A 73 28.24 -4.14 -1.30
CA LEU A 73 26.97 -3.41 -1.36
C LEU A 73 27.10 -2.07 -2.09
N GLY A 74 28.24 -1.40 -1.97
CA GLY A 74 28.53 -0.16 -2.70
C GLY A 74 28.68 -0.35 -4.22
N LYS A 75 28.98 -1.58 -4.69
CA LYS A 75 29.05 -1.91 -6.11
C LYS A 75 27.74 -2.39 -6.71
N LEU A 76 26.86 -2.96 -5.90
CA LEU A 76 25.61 -3.55 -6.37
C LEU A 76 24.57 -2.43 -6.57
N LYS A 77 24.08 -2.31 -7.80
CA LYS A 77 23.12 -1.28 -8.18
C LYS A 77 21.67 -1.69 -7.86
N VAL A 78 20.81 -0.69 -7.59
CA VAL A 78 19.38 -0.88 -7.36
C VAL A 78 18.72 -1.65 -8.50
N ARG A 79 19.01 -1.31 -9.75
CA ARG A 79 18.48 -1.98 -10.97
C ARG A 79 18.77 -3.47 -11.06
N ASP A 80 19.82 -3.94 -10.36
CA ASP A 80 20.22 -5.35 -10.39
C ASP A 80 19.46 -6.18 -9.35
N VAL A 81 18.86 -5.51 -8.33
CA VAL A 81 18.21 -6.14 -7.17
C VAL A 81 16.70 -5.90 -7.16
N MET A 82 16.25 -4.72 -7.59
CA MET A 82 14.84 -4.31 -7.53
C MET A 82 13.90 -5.26 -8.27
N THR A 83 12.66 -5.35 -7.80
CA THR A 83 11.57 -5.93 -8.57
C THR A 83 11.19 -4.96 -9.70
N LYS A 84 11.37 -5.37 -10.97
CA LYS A 84 11.16 -4.53 -12.17
C LYS A 84 9.69 -4.48 -12.61
N ASN A 85 8.98 -5.61 -12.54
CA ASN A 85 7.58 -5.70 -12.91
C ASN A 85 6.70 -5.35 -11.71
N VAL A 86 6.64 -4.06 -11.39
CA VAL A 86 5.88 -3.57 -10.23
C VAL A 86 4.40 -3.51 -10.57
N ILE A 87 3.60 -4.08 -9.70
CA ILE A 87 2.16 -3.91 -9.73
C ILE A 87 1.86 -2.53 -9.12
N THR A 88 1.21 -1.68 -9.89
CA THR A 88 0.79 -0.34 -9.47
C THR A 88 -0.73 -0.27 -9.42
N VAL A 89 -1.25 0.77 -8.80
CA VAL A 89 -2.68 1.10 -8.80
C VAL A 89 -2.86 2.56 -9.16
N HIS A 90 -3.92 2.87 -9.90
CA HIS A 90 -4.24 4.24 -10.26
C HIS A 90 -4.81 5.00 -9.05
N TYR A 91 -4.49 6.29 -8.92
CA TYR A 91 -4.93 7.09 -7.77
C TYR A 91 -6.46 7.22 -7.65
N ASP A 92 -7.20 7.13 -8.77
CA ASP A 92 -8.67 7.16 -8.82
C ASP A 92 -9.31 5.75 -8.75
N ALA A 93 -8.52 4.69 -8.60
CA ALA A 93 -9.05 3.35 -8.40
C ALA A 93 -9.77 3.21 -7.04
N GLY A 94 -10.63 2.21 -6.92
CA GLY A 94 -11.26 1.85 -5.66
C GLY A 94 -10.25 1.29 -4.64
N VAL A 95 -10.48 1.53 -3.36
CA VAL A 95 -9.67 0.92 -2.29
C VAL A 95 -9.82 -0.60 -2.31
N GLU A 96 -11.00 -1.12 -2.71
CA GLU A 96 -11.28 -2.53 -2.92
C GLU A 96 -10.42 -3.14 -4.03
N ASP A 97 -10.15 -2.40 -5.12
CA ASP A 97 -9.26 -2.85 -6.20
C ASP A 97 -7.82 -2.97 -5.69
N ALA A 98 -7.35 -1.96 -4.92
CA ALA A 98 -6.04 -2.01 -4.29
C ALA A 98 -5.93 -3.19 -3.32
N ALA A 99 -6.95 -3.41 -2.47
CA ALA A 99 -7.02 -4.55 -1.56
C ALA A 99 -6.93 -5.90 -2.30
N TYR A 100 -7.68 -6.03 -3.41
CA TYR A 100 -7.65 -7.22 -4.23
C TYR A 100 -6.27 -7.47 -4.86
N LEU A 101 -5.61 -6.42 -5.37
CA LEU A 101 -4.26 -6.52 -5.94
C LEU A 101 -3.23 -6.95 -4.88
N LEU A 102 -3.27 -6.38 -3.67
CA LEU A 102 -2.41 -6.78 -2.55
C LEU A 102 -2.60 -8.25 -2.20
N TYR A 103 -3.86 -8.68 -2.01
CA TYR A 103 -4.22 -10.04 -1.66
C TYR A 103 -3.81 -11.05 -2.74
N LYS A 104 -4.21 -10.82 -3.99
CA LYS A 104 -3.97 -11.72 -5.13
C LYS A 104 -2.49 -11.94 -5.38
N ASN A 105 -1.68 -10.89 -5.26
CA ASN A 105 -0.25 -10.95 -5.57
C ASN A 105 0.62 -11.21 -4.33
N LYS A 106 0.02 -11.34 -3.14
CA LYS A 106 0.72 -11.55 -1.85
C LYS A 106 1.78 -10.49 -1.58
N ILE A 107 1.46 -9.25 -1.86
CA ILE A 107 2.29 -8.07 -1.62
C ILE A 107 1.61 -7.16 -0.60
N ASN A 108 2.36 -6.28 0.05
CA ASN A 108 1.86 -5.43 1.14
C ASN A 108 1.92 -3.94 0.81
N ALA A 109 2.31 -3.57 -0.40
CA ALA A 109 2.30 -2.18 -0.85
C ALA A 109 2.18 -2.11 -2.36
N LEU A 110 1.51 -1.06 -2.83
CA LEU A 110 1.37 -0.71 -4.23
C LEU A 110 1.83 0.74 -4.41
N PRO A 111 2.78 1.02 -5.29
CA PRO A 111 2.97 2.38 -5.79
C PRO A 111 1.69 2.84 -6.47
N VAL A 112 1.29 4.07 -6.17
CA VAL A 112 0.11 4.72 -6.76
C VAL A 112 0.59 5.64 -7.85
N VAL A 113 -0.04 5.55 -9.03
CA VAL A 113 0.38 6.28 -10.22
C VAL A 113 -0.76 7.11 -10.81
N ASP A 114 -0.39 8.13 -11.58
CA ASP A 114 -1.29 8.92 -12.40
C ASP A 114 -1.42 8.36 -13.83
N ASP A 115 -2.13 9.09 -14.71
CA ASP A 115 -2.37 8.72 -16.12
C ASP A 115 -1.06 8.62 -16.94
N ASP A 116 -0.01 9.32 -16.55
CA ASP A 116 1.31 9.30 -17.17
C ASP A 116 2.23 8.22 -16.60
N ASN A 117 1.72 7.36 -15.70
CA ASN A 117 2.49 6.37 -14.92
C ASN A 117 3.55 7.00 -14.01
N LYS A 118 3.34 8.25 -13.57
CA LYS A 118 4.19 8.91 -12.59
C LYS A 118 3.72 8.56 -11.18
N LEU A 119 4.67 8.36 -10.30
CA LEU A 119 4.41 8.08 -8.89
C LEU A 119 3.75 9.29 -8.22
N CYS A 120 2.57 9.12 -7.65
CA CYS A 120 1.86 10.14 -6.88
C CYS A 120 1.59 9.72 -5.42
N GLY A 121 1.82 8.45 -5.07
CA GLY A 121 1.63 7.96 -3.72
C GLY A 121 2.09 6.52 -3.55
N ILE A 122 1.88 6.01 -2.35
CA ILE A 122 1.99 4.59 -2.00
C ILE A 122 0.82 4.21 -1.10
N ILE A 123 0.20 3.06 -1.35
CA ILE A 123 -0.84 2.49 -0.50
C ILE A 123 -0.40 1.12 0.02
N THR A 124 -0.66 0.86 1.29
CA THR A 124 -0.24 -0.36 1.98
C THR A 124 -1.44 -1.13 2.55
N ASP A 125 -1.20 -2.36 2.99
CA ASP A 125 -2.17 -3.16 3.73
C ASP A 125 -2.74 -2.41 4.96
N SER A 126 -1.90 -1.68 5.69
CA SER A 126 -2.32 -0.85 6.83
C SER A 126 -3.28 0.27 6.42
N ASP A 127 -3.07 0.88 5.25
CA ASP A 127 -3.97 1.91 4.72
C ASP A 127 -5.32 1.32 4.31
N ILE A 128 -5.30 0.11 3.73
CA ILE A 128 -6.51 -0.66 3.43
C ILE A 128 -7.28 -0.97 4.72
N PHE A 129 -6.60 -1.45 5.77
CA PHE A 129 -7.24 -1.69 7.07
C PHE A 129 -7.85 -0.42 7.67
N ARG A 130 -7.16 0.71 7.57
CA ARG A 130 -7.70 2.01 8.01
C ARG A 130 -8.97 2.36 7.24
N ALA A 131 -8.98 2.18 5.91
CA ALA A 131 -10.15 2.39 5.09
C ALA A 131 -11.34 1.51 5.53
N PHE A 132 -11.10 0.23 5.80
CA PHE A 132 -12.15 -0.67 6.32
C PHE A 132 -12.68 -0.24 7.70
N VAL A 133 -11.81 0.18 8.61
CA VAL A 133 -12.22 0.69 9.92
C VAL A 133 -13.12 1.91 9.77
N ASP A 134 -12.80 2.80 8.84
CA ASP A 134 -13.61 3.99 8.53
C ASP A 134 -14.96 3.64 7.90
N ILE A 135 -14.98 2.68 6.95
CA ILE A 135 -16.23 2.20 6.32
C ILE A 135 -17.14 1.55 7.37
N MET A 136 -16.58 0.74 8.25
CA MET A 136 -17.35 0.05 9.29
C MET A 136 -17.83 1.00 10.40
N GLY A 137 -17.41 2.26 10.37
CA GLY A 137 -17.77 3.24 11.40
C GLY A 137 -17.18 2.97 12.78
N LEU A 138 -16.18 2.06 12.89
CA LEU A 138 -15.59 1.68 14.17
C LEU A 138 -14.83 2.83 14.85
N ALA A 139 -14.36 3.80 14.09
CA ALA A 139 -13.69 5.00 14.59
C ALA A 139 -14.67 6.11 15.02
N ARG A 140 -15.97 5.93 14.83
CA ARG A 140 -17.02 6.90 15.14
C ARG A 140 -17.96 6.34 16.21
N THR A 141 -18.68 7.23 16.91
CA THR A 141 -19.75 6.86 17.85
C THR A 141 -20.96 6.37 17.04
N SER A 142 -20.91 5.15 16.56
CA SER A 142 -21.97 4.53 15.78
C SER A 142 -22.37 3.18 16.40
N THR A 143 -23.61 2.78 16.19
CA THR A 143 -24.13 1.48 16.62
C THR A 143 -24.31 0.59 15.42
N ARG A 144 -23.80 -0.63 15.48
CA ARG A 144 -24.02 -1.65 14.46
C ARG A 144 -25.32 -2.40 14.76
N ILE A 145 -26.21 -2.42 13.78
CA ILE A 145 -27.45 -3.19 13.81
C ILE A 145 -27.35 -4.29 12.74
N THR A 146 -27.60 -5.53 13.13
CA THR A 146 -27.75 -6.65 12.21
C THR A 146 -29.22 -7.03 12.14
N ILE A 147 -29.76 -7.05 10.94
CA ILE A 147 -31.18 -7.38 10.69
C ILE A 147 -31.21 -8.59 9.77
N ASP A 148 -31.88 -9.64 10.21
CA ASP A 148 -32.11 -10.84 9.42
C ASP A 148 -33.48 -10.71 8.74
N VAL A 149 -33.51 -10.74 7.42
CA VAL A 149 -34.72 -10.53 6.62
C VAL A 149 -34.76 -11.52 5.47
N THR A 150 -35.99 -11.88 5.05
CA THR A 150 -36.16 -12.63 3.80
C THR A 150 -35.75 -11.78 2.61
N ASP A 151 -34.93 -12.35 1.73
CA ASP A 151 -34.51 -11.68 0.50
C ASP A 151 -35.72 -11.44 -0.42
N LYS A 152 -36.05 -10.17 -0.63
CA LYS A 152 -37.13 -9.74 -1.53
C LYS A 152 -36.79 -8.37 -2.12
N VAL A 153 -37.34 -8.09 -3.29
CA VAL A 153 -37.23 -6.78 -3.95
C VAL A 153 -37.80 -5.70 -3.02
N GLY A 154 -36.99 -4.65 -2.77
CA GLY A 154 -37.41 -3.47 -1.98
C GLY A 154 -37.11 -3.54 -0.48
N VAL A 155 -36.52 -4.63 0.04
CA VAL A 155 -36.22 -4.78 1.48
C VAL A 155 -35.37 -3.63 2.02
N ILE A 156 -34.40 -3.12 1.25
CA ILE A 156 -33.57 -1.97 1.65
C ILE A 156 -34.43 -0.70 1.79
N ALA A 157 -35.40 -0.50 0.90
CA ALA A 157 -36.31 0.64 0.96
C ALA A 157 -37.18 0.57 2.21
N ASP A 158 -37.68 -0.63 2.58
CA ASP A 158 -38.49 -0.86 3.77
C ASP A 158 -37.67 -0.54 5.05
N ILE A 159 -36.43 -1.02 5.13
CA ILE A 159 -35.50 -0.75 6.25
C ILE A 159 -35.15 0.74 6.31
N GLY A 160 -34.87 1.37 5.16
CA GLY A 160 -34.58 2.80 5.07
C GLY A 160 -35.77 3.67 5.53
N ALA A 161 -37.00 3.27 5.18
CA ALA A 161 -38.19 3.94 5.66
C ALA A 161 -38.33 3.83 7.18
N MET A 162 -38.12 2.64 7.75
CA MET A 162 -38.15 2.44 9.20
C MET A 162 -37.12 3.32 9.94
N PHE A 163 -35.91 3.43 9.43
CA PHE A 163 -34.88 4.29 10.02
C PHE A 163 -35.25 5.76 9.92
N ARG A 164 -35.71 6.21 8.76
CA ARG A 164 -36.20 7.58 8.54
C ARG A 164 -37.31 7.94 9.52
N ASP A 165 -38.33 7.07 9.66
CA ASP A 165 -39.50 7.34 10.49
C ASP A 165 -39.16 7.37 12.00
N ASN A 166 -38.02 6.78 12.38
CA ASN A 166 -37.47 6.83 13.73
C ASN A 166 -36.31 7.86 13.86
N ASN A 167 -36.09 8.73 12.88
CA ASN A 167 -35.04 9.75 12.87
C ASN A 167 -33.62 9.17 13.07
N ILE A 168 -33.35 7.97 12.53
CA ILE A 168 -32.06 7.30 12.59
C ILE A 168 -31.34 7.50 11.25
N ASN A 169 -30.13 8.05 11.31
CA ASN A 169 -29.26 8.19 10.14
C ASN A 169 -28.40 6.95 9.93
N THR A 170 -28.32 6.45 8.71
CA THR A 170 -27.45 5.33 8.32
C THR A 170 -26.16 5.84 7.68
N VAL A 171 -25.02 5.36 8.18
CA VAL A 171 -23.68 5.74 7.70
C VAL A 171 -23.20 4.78 6.63
N SER A 172 -23.46 3.49 6.80
CA SER A 172 -23.08 2.44 5.84
C SER A 172 -24.06 1.28 5.88
N TYR A 173 -24.10 0.53 4.80
CA TYR A 173 -24.90 -0.68 4.64
C TYR A 173 -24.02 -1.79 4.03
N THR A 174 -24.12 -3.01 4.57
CA THR A 174 -23.47 -4.21 4.01
C THR A 174 -24.49 -5.34 3.95
N HIS A 175 -24.64 -5.95 2.78
CA HIS A 175 -25.45 -7.13 2.55
C HIS A 175 -24.53 -8.36 2.51
N LEU A 176 -24.88 -9.43 3.25
CA LEU A 176 -24.15 -10.70 3.30
C LEU A 176 -24.95 -11.80 2.63
#